data_5b62981b91e50a2e4ceb1253009de221
#
_entry.id   5b62981b91e50a2e4ceb1253009de221
#
_cell.length_a   1.000
_cell.length_b   1.000
_cell.length_c   1.000
_cell.angle_alpha   90.00
_cell.angle_beta   90.00
_cell.angle_gamma   90.00
#
_symmetry.space_group_name_H-M   'P 1'
#
loop_
_entity.id
_entity.type
_entity.pdbx_description
1 polymer ?
#
loop_
_entity_poly.entity_id
_entity_poly.type
_entity_poly.pdbx_seq_one_letter_code
_entity_poly.pdbx_strand_id
1 'polypeptide(L)'
;MKPMDRRVFLKNSLLGVTAVSLTGHQSLASQTVACGAPVATPSAAPGIIDTNVNLFDWPFRALKYRATKALVAKLKKHRVIEAWAGSFEALLSKDMSGVNTRLAAECREHGPGFLIPFGSVNLAWPDWEEDVRRCHEVHKMPGLRIYPGYQPFDLGHPAMESLVKMTAERGLILQVVFGMEDPRVHHPTINVGPVTFAPLLQAVQSAPNAKVELLHFSGSGQSDDLSQFMTYRNTVMDISRLEGNGAVGRMIGSITGLPSARVPVERLLFGSHAPCFPVETAILKLIESPLDAQQLQAIMQENARRLLPRA
;
A
#
# COMPACT_ATOMS: atom_id res chain seq x y z
N MET A 1 35.17 17.53 -24.41
CA MET A 1 33.69 17.52 -24.40
C MET A 1 33.23 18.05 -23.03
N LYS A 2 32.57 19.21 -23.00
CA LYS A 2 31.98 19.73 -21.75
C LYS A 2 30.73 18.90 -21.39
N PRO A 3 30.50 18.54 -20.12
CA PRO A 3 29.30 17.84 -19.70
C PRO A 3 28.07 18.72 -19.90
N MET A 4 27.05 18.17 -20.54
CA MET A 4 25.78 18.83 -20.81
C MET A 4 24.95 18.95 -19.51
N ASP A 5 24.50 20.16 -19.21
CA ASP A 5 23.73 20.45 -17.98
C ASP A 5 22.36 19.76 -18.06
N ARG A 6 22.04 18.94 -17.06
CA ARG A 6 20.79 18.18 -16.93
C ARG A 6 19.53 19.05 -16.94
N ARG A 7 19.65 20.32 -16.62
CA ARG A 7 18.53 21.28 -16.65
C ARG A 7 18.13 21.70 -18.07
N VAL A 8 19.04 21.63 -19.02
CA VAL A 8 18.79 21.97 -20.44
C VAL A 8 18.10 20.80 -21.15
N PHE A 9 18.42 19.56 -20.79
CA PHE A 9 17.78 18.36 -21.35
C PHE A 9 16.28 18.31 -21.06
N LEU A 10 15.84 18.64 -19.83
CA LEU A 10 14.43 18.63 -19.44
C LEU A 10 13.58 19.75 -20.05
N LYS A 11 14.17 20.87 -20.46
CA LYS A 11 13.46 21.96 -21.13
C LYS A 11 13.19 21.70 -22.62
N ASN A 12 14.05 20.92 -23.28
CA ASN A 12 13.93 20.67 -24.72
C ASN A 12 13.03 19.48 -25.08
N SER A 13 12.61 18.68 -24.12
CA SER A 13 11.67 17.56 -24.33
C SER A 13 10.19 17.99 -24.36
N LEU A 14 9.88 19.26 -24.13
CA LEU A 14 8.51 19.79 -24.04
C LEU A 14 8.06 20.61 -25.26
N LEU A 15 8.90 20.75 -26.30
CA LEU A 15 8.60 21.53 -27.48
C LEU A 15 8.83 20.71 -28.76
N GLY A 16 7.91 19.82 -29.06
CA GLY A 16 7.98 18.99 -30.27
C GLY A 16 6.64 18.48 -30.76
N VAL A 17 5.62 19.33 -30.89
CA VAL A 17 4.45 19.03 -31.72
C VAL A 17 4.39 20.05 -32.82
N THR A 18 5.02 19.76 -33.96
CA THR A 18 4.89 20.53 -35.20
C THR A 18 3.62 20.07 -35.90
N ALA A 19 2.72 21.04 -36.12
CA ALA A 19 1.56 20.91 -36.97
C ALA A 19 2.02 20.78 -38.43
N VAL A 20 1.64 19.74 -39.13
CA VAL A 20 1.75 19.59 -40.56
C VAL A 20 0.45 20.11 -41.17
N SER A 21 0.53 21.28 -41.86
CA SER A 21 -0.55 21.84 -42.65
C SER A 21 -0.52 21.17 -44.04
N LEU A 22 -1.56 20.46 -44.40
CA LEU A 22 -1.82 20.05 -45.78
C LEU A 22 -3.00 20.86 -46.32
N THR A 23 -2.70 21.77 -47.27
CA THR A 23 -3.66 22.47 -48.10
C THR A 23 -4.18 21.54 -49.19
N GLY A 24 -5.47 21.34 -49.23
CA GLY A 24 -6.19 20.63 -50.29
C GLY A 24 -7.64 21.10 -50.32
N HIS A 25 -7.93 22.02 -51.26
CA HIS A 25 -9.31 22.45 -51.57
C HIS A 25 -10.08 21.32 -52.20
N GLN A 26 -11.21 20.92 -51.58
CA GLN A 26 -12.39 20.46 -52.34
C GLN A 26 -13.65 20.81 -51.53
N SER A 27 -14.49 21.60 -52.22
CA SER A 27 -15.85 21.98 -51.88
C SER A 27 -16.78 20.78 -51.95
N LEU A 28 -17.56 20.50 -50.89
CA LEU A 28 -18.84 19.76 -50.99
C LEU A 28 -19.72 19.95 -49.76
N ALA A 29 -20.89 20.49 -50.01
CA ALA A 29 -22.19 20.26 -49.34
C ALA A 29 -22.29 20.31 -47.83
N SER A 30 -23.00 21.30 -47.32
CA SER A 30 -23.58 21.42 -46.00
C SER A 30 -24.45 20.20 -45.64
N GLN A 31 -23.97 19.40 -44.69
CA GLN A 31 -24.81 18.52 -43.88
C GLN A 31 -24.87 19.10 -42.47
N THR A 32 -26.05 19.53 -42.07
CA THR A 32 -26.39 19.90 -40.70
C THR A 32 -26.21 18.66 -39.82
N VAL A 33 -25.09 18.61 -39.08
CA VAL A 33 -24.87 17.60 -38.04
C VAL A 33 -25.62 18.07 -36.80
N ALA A 34 -26.56 17.23 -36.36
CA ALA A 34 -27.34 17.40 -35.15
C ALA A 34 -26.41 17.65 -33.95
N CYS A 35 -26.77 18.60 -33.13
CA CYS A 35 -26.12 19.03 -31.90
C CYS A 35 -25.86 17.77 -31.01
N GLY A 36 -24.58 17.52 -30.79
CA GLY A 36 -24.11 16.34 -30.06
C GLY A 36 -24.64 16.30 -28.64
N ALA A 37 -24.84 15.09 -28.15
CA ALA A 37 -25.07 14.78 -26.77
C ALA A 37 -24.03 15.48 -25.86
N PRO A 38 -24.39 15.89 -24.64
CA PRO A 38 -23.46 16.56 -23.74
C PRO A 38 -22.23 15.68 -23.55
N VAL A 39 -21.06 16.26 -23.91
CA VAL A 39 -19.76 15.64 -23.58
C VAL A 39 -19.76 15.43 -22.06
N ALA A 40 -19.76 14.17 -21.64
CA ALA A 40 -19.64 13.84 -20.23
C ALA A 40 -18.40 14.54 -19.69
N THR A 41 -18.60 15.41 -18.71
CA THR A 41 -17.50 16.03 -17.96
C THR A 41 -16.57 14.92 -17.49
N PRO A 42 -15.24 15.03 -17.70
CA PRO A 42 -14.32 14.00 -17.23
C PRO A 42 -14.57 13.81 -15.75
N SER A 43 -15.03 12.62 -15.35
CA SER A 43 -15.16 12.26 -13.95
C SER A 43 -13.82 12.57 -13.29
N ALA A 44 -13.83 13.36 -12.22
CA ALA A 44 -12.62 13.68 -11.49
C ALA A 44 -11.93 12.36 -11.14
N ALA A 45 -10.65 12.21 -11.55
CA ALA A 45 -9.92 10.97 -11.36
C ALA A 45 -10.05 10.50 -9.91
N PRO A 46 -10.22 9.18 -9.62
CA PRO A 46 -10.58 8.66 -8.31
C PRO A 46 -9.58 9.09 -7.22
N GLY A 47 -10.05 9.25 -5.99
CA GLY A 47 -9.18 9.44 -4.83
C GLY A 47 -8.41 8.16 -4.52
N ILE A 48 -7.33 8.28 -3.77
CA ILE A 48 -6.47 7.16 -3.39
C ILE A 48 -6.72 6.82 -1.93
N ILE A 49 -6.91 5.53 -1.61
CA ILE A 49 -6.77 5.00 -0.26
C ILE A 49 -5.39 4.35 -0.16
N ASP A 50 -4.52 4.96 0.64
CA ASP A 50 -3.16 4.45 0.86
C ASP A 50 -3.15 3.54 2.08
N THR A 51 -3.06 2.23 1.88
CA THR A 51 -3.15 1.25 2.95
C THR A 51 -1.85 1.05 3.73
N ASN A 52 -0.77 1.73 3.32
CA ASN A 52 0.56 1.54 3.90
C ASN A 52 1.30 2.86 4.13
N VAL A 53 0.95 3.50 5.25
CA VAL A 53 1.61 4.72 5.74
C VAL A 53 2.14 4.45 7.15
N ASN A 54 3.26 5.07 7.52
CA ASN A 54 3.82 4.96 8.86
C ASN A 54 4.04 6.35 9.47
N LEU A 55 3.76 6.47 10.76
CA LEU A 55 3.93 7.70 11.53
C LEU A 55 5.14 7.59 12.47
N PHE A 56 5.55 8.74 12.99
CA PHE A 56 6.68 8.94 13.89
C PHE A 56 8.03 8.78 13.19
N ASP A 57 9.10 8.76 13.98
CA ASP A 57 10.46 8.71 13.48
C ASP A 57 10.87 7.27 13.13
N TRP A 58 11.41 7.08 11.93
CA TRP A 58 12.16 5.88 11.59
C TRP A 58 13.43 5.83 12.42
N PRO A 59 13.68 4.78 13.22
CA PRO A 59 14.73 4.82 14.24
C PRO A 59 16.15 4.88 13.70
N PHE A 60 16.37 4.57 12.42
CA PHE A 60 17.71 4.40 11.86
C PHE A 60 18.18 5.55 10.98
N ARG A 61 17.29 6.44 10.54
CA ARG A 61 17.62 7.66 9.80
C ARG A 61 16.47 8.66 9.81
N ALA A 62 16.78 9.95 9.72
CA ALA A 62 15.77 10.98 9.60
C ALA A 62 15.08 10.93 8.22
N LEU A 63 13.75 10.83 8.20
CA LEU A 63 12.94 10.86 6.99
C LEU A 63 12.41 12.27 6.73
N LYS A 64 12.22 12.63 5.46
CA LYS A 64 11.81 13.99 5.06
C LYS A 64 10.44 14.39 5.63
N TYR A 65 9.49 13.46 5.70
CA TYR A 65 8.12 13.71 6.16
C TYR A 65 7.82 13.00 7.49
N ARG A 66 8.75 13.01 8.42
CA ARG A 66 8.59 12.41 9.75
C ARG A 66 7.51 13.09 10.61
N ALA A 67 7.28 14.40 10.41
CA ALA A 67 6.20 15.11 11.09
C ALA A 67 4.87 14.79 10.42
N THR A 68 3.91 14.26 11.17
CA THR A 68 2.61 13.78 10.67
C THR A 68 1.85 14.83 9.88
N LYS A 69 1.81 16.09 10.37
CA LYS A 69 1.17 17.20 9.63
C LYS A 69 1.75 17.41 8.22
N ALA A 70 3.08 17.32 8.09
CA ALA A 70 3.76 17.46 6.80
C ALA A 70 3.49 16.26 5.89
N LEU A 71 3.45 15.05 6.44
CA LEU A 71 3.10 13.84 5.71
C LEU A 71 1.66 13.89 5.20
N VAL A 72 0.70 14.26 6.04
CA VAL A 72 -0.72 14.43 5.65
C VAL A 72 -0.87 15.42 4.51
N ALA A 73 -0.21 16.60 4.61
CA ALA A 73 -0.22 17.59 3.54
C ALA A 73 0.36 17.04 2.23
N LYS A 74 1.45 16.27 2.32
CA LYS A 74 2.07 15.61 1.16
C LYS A 74 1.14 14.60 0.51
N LEU A 75 0.51 13.72 1.28
CA LEU A 75 -0.41 12.70 0.79
C LEU A 75 -1.64 13.35 0.13
N LYS A 76 -2.25 14.33 0.77
CA LYS A 76 -3.41 15.09 0.22
C LYS A 76 -3.08 15.76 -1.11
N LYS A 77 -1.86 16.29 -1.28
CA LYS A 77 -1.39 16.86 -2.55
C LYS A 77 -1.43 15.85 -3.69
N HIS A 78 -1.27 14.56 -3.40
CA HIS A 78 -1.34 13.47 -4.36
C HIS A 78 -2.70 12.76 -4.39
N ARG A 79 -3.75 13.45 -3.90
CA ARG A 79 -5.14 12.98 -3.93
C ARG A 79 -5.38 11.72 -3.10
N VAL A 80 -4.53 11.45 -2.12
CA VAL A 80 -4.86 10.49 -1.08
C VAL A 80 -6.01 11.06 -0.27
N ILE A 81 -7.09 10.31 -0.15
CA ILE A 81 -8.31 10.69 0.59
C ILE A 81 -8.41 9.98 1.93
N GLU A 82 -7.65 8.91 2.11
CA GLU A 82 -7.58 8.10 3.32
C GLU A 82 -6.23 7.40 3.38
N ALA A 83 -5.62 7.30 4.57
CA ALA A 83 -4.36 6.61 4.78
C ALA A 83 -4.42 5.70 6.02
N TRP A 84 -4.07 4.42 5.86
CA TRP A 84 -3.98 3.47 6.97
C TRP A 84 -2.59 3.55 7.58
N ALA A 85 -2.56 4.03 8.82
CA ALA A 85 -1.32 4.44 9.49
C ALA A 85 -0.89 3.44 10.56
N GLY A 86 0.31 2.87 10.43
CA GLY A 86 1.03 2.19 11.48
C GLY A 86 2.02 3.11 12.19
N SER A 87 2.73 2.59 13.17
CA SER A 87 3.73 3.32 13.95
C SER A 87 5.11 2.71 13.81
N PHE A 88 6.12 3.51 13.48
CA PHE A 88 7.52 3.08 13.54
C PHE A 88 7.99 2.76 14.96
N GLU A 89 7.38 3.36 15.98
CA GLU A 89 7.72 3.05 17.37
C GLU A 89 7.45 1.58 17.73
N ALA A 90 6.50 0.92 17.04
CA ALA A 90 6.17 -0.48 17.28
C ALA A 90 7.29 -1.47 16.94
N LEU A 91 8.25 -1.07 16.10
CA LEU A 91 9.36 -1.94 15.67
C LEU A 91 10.23 -2.41 16.84
N LEU A 92 10.53 -1.52 17.77
CA LEU A 92 11.51 -1.76 18.83
C LEU A 92 10.96 -1.53 20.25
N SER A 93 9.71 -1.08 20.39
CA SER A 93 9.12 -0.81 21.70
C SER A 93 8.71 -2.10 22.40
N LYS A 94 8.86 -2.09 23.73
CA LYS A 94 8.27 -3.10 24.61
C LYS A 94 6.88 -2.71 25.11
N ASP A 95 6.57 -1.40 25.14
CA ASP A 95 5.29 -0.84 25.55
C ASP A 95 4.35 -0.66 24.33
N MET A 96 3.71 -1.75 23.89
CA MET A 96 2.75 -1.71 22.78
C MET A 96 1.51 -0.89 23.13
N SER A 97 1.03 -0.95 24.35
CA SER A 97 -0.13 -0.18 24.81
C SER A 97 0.11 1.32 24.68
N GLY A 98 1.29 1.82 25.09
CA GLY A 98 1.69 3.22 24.94
C GLY A 98 1.85 3.62 23.47
N VAL A 99 2.47 2.77 22.64
CA VAL A 99 2.60 2.99 21.18
C VAL A 99 1.23 3.15 20.54
N ASN A 100 0.30 2.24 20.82
CA ASN A 100 -1.05 2.29 20.25
C ASN A 100 -1.85 3.52 20.71
N THR A 101 -1.67 3.92 21.97
CA THR A 101 -2.30 5.14 22.53
C THR A 101 -1.79 6.40 21.83
N ARG A 102 -0.48 6.52 21.63
CA ARG A 102 0.13 7.66 20.90
C ARG A 102 -0.31 7.67 19.44
N LEU A 103 -0.31 6.51 18.76
CA LEU A 103 -0.78 6.40 17.37
C LEU A 103 -2.23 6.88 17.22
N ALA A 104 -3.13 6.43 18.12
CA ALA A 104 -4.52 6.86 18.12
C ALA A 104 -4.68 8.37 18.34
N ALA A 105 -3.90 8.95 19.26
CA ALA A 105 -3.90 10.38 19.52
C ALA A 105 -3.40 11.19 18.34
N GLU A 106 -2.27 10.79 17.76
CA GLU A 106 -1.66 11.43 16.59
C GLU A 106 -2.58 11.45 15.37
N CYS A 107 -3.26 10.33 15.09
CA CYS A 107 -4.23 10.26 14.00
C CYS A 107 -5.43 11.19 14.24
N ARG A 108 -5.93 11.29 15.46
CA ARG A 108 -7.04 12.20 15.80
C ARG A 108 -6.64 13.67 15.71
N GLU A 109 -5.42 14.01 16.12
CA GLU A 109 -4.96 15.39 16.15
C GLU A 109 -4.61 15.92 14.75
N HIS A 110 -3.89 15.13 13.95
CA HIS A 110 -3.30 15.61 12.70
C HIS A 110 -4.00 15.12 11.44
N GLY A 111 -4.90 14.15 11.54
CA GLY A 111 -5.61 13.60 10.39
C GLY A 111 -6.98 13.03 10.73
N PRO A 112 -7.88 13.76 11.41
CA PRO A 112 -9.20 13.25 11.73
C PRO A 112 -9.96 12.87 10.46
N GLY A 113 -10.47 11.62 10.44
CA GLY A 113 -11.19 11.08 9.27
C GLY A 113 -10.32 10.72 8.06
N PHE A 114 -9.05 11.18 8.03
CA PHE A 114 -8.08 10.90 6.97
C PHE A 114 -7.08 9.80 7.37
N LEU A 115 -6.48 9.88 8.56
CA LEU A 115 -5.60 8.85 9.10
C LEU A 115 -6.40 7.82 9.87
N ILE A 116 -6.26 6.56 9.48
CA ILE A 116 -6.91 5.42 10.13
C ILE A 116 -5.84 4.63 10.86
N PRO A 117 -5.84 4.64 12.20
CA PRO A 117 -4.79 3.97 12.96
C PRO A 117 -4.92 2.45 12.87
N PHE A 118 -3.82 1.79 12.56
CA PHE A 118 -3.63 0.34 12.66
C PHE A 118 -2.66 0.09 13.82
N GLY A 119 -3.18 -0.44 14.93
CA GLY A 119 -2.41 -0.70 16.12
C GLY A 119 -1.37 -1.79 15.92
N SER A 120 -0.51 -2.00 16.90
CA SER A 120 0.47 -3.08 16.84
C SER A 120 0.41 -3.95 18.07
N VAL A 121 0.79 -5.22 17.89
CA VAL A 121 0.98 -6.19 18.96
C VAL A 121 2.32 -6.88 18.78
N ASN A 122 2.88 -7.40 19.87
CA ASN A 122 4.13 -8.15 19.83
C ASN A 122 3.93 -9.51 20.50
N LEU A 123 3.88 -10.57 19.70
CA LEU A 123 3.58 -11.93 20.18
C LEU A 123 4.60 -12.51 21.16
N ALA A 124 5.79 -11.91 21.24
CA ALA A 124 6.80 -12.31 22.21
C ALA A 124 6.50 -11.80 23.65
N TRP A 125 5.53 -10.91 23.81
CA TRP A 125 5.13 -10.40 25.14
C TRP A 125 3.87 -11.09 25.65
N PRO A 126 3.75 -11.35 26.98
CA PRO A 126 2.66 -12.16 27.54
C PRO A 126 1.27 -11.55 27.37
N ASP A 127 1.15 -10.22 27.31
CA ASP A 127 -0.15 -9.52 27.32
C ASP A 127 -0.60 -9.07 25.91
N TRP A 128 -0.15 -9.72 24.85
CA TRP A 128 -0.46 -9.34 23.49
C TRP A 128 -1.97 -9.41 23.16
N GLU A 129 -2.73 -10.34 23.78
CA GLU A 129 -4.19 -10.41 23.60
C GLU A 129 -4.90 -9.18 24.16
N GLU A 130 -4.41 -8.64 25.28
CA GLU A 130 -4.96 -7.41 25.86
C GLU A 130 -4.66 -6.22 24.95
N ASP A 131 -3.49 -6.17 24.29
CA ASP A 131 -3.21 -5.15 23.27
C ASP A 131 -4.16 -5.25 22.09
N VAL A 132 -4.50 -6.45 21.60
CA VAL A 132 -5.54 -6.65 20.57
C VAL A 132 -6.89 -6.09 21.04
N ARG A 133 -7.31 -6.47 22.26
CA ARG A 133 -8.56 -6.01 22.85
C ARG A 133 -8.60 -4.48 22.93
N ARG A 134 -7.55 -3.84 23.44
CA ARG A 134 -7.47 -2.37 23.60
C ARG A 134 -7.49 -1.66 22.25
N CYS A 135 -6.78 -2.15 21.25
CA CYS A 135 -6.84 -1.61 19.90
C CYS A 135 -8.28 -1.60 19.37
N HIS A 136 -9.01 -2.71 19.50
CA HIS A 136 -10.37 -2.84 19.02
C HIS A 136 -11.39 -2.06 19.88
N GLU A 137 -11.40 -2.30 21.20
CA GLU A 137 -12.48 -1.84 22.06
C GLU A 137 -12.27 -0.41 22.58
N VAL A 138 -11.01 -0.03 22.88
CA VAL A 138 -10.70 1.29 23.44
C VAL A 138 -10.39 2.30 22.34
N HIS A 139 -9.45 1.94 21.42
CA HIS A 139 -8.99 2.87 20.40
C HIS A 139 -9.84 2.84 19.13
N LYS A 140 -10.78 1.85 19.00
CA LYS A 140 -11.64 1.67 17.82
C LYS A 140 -10.86 1.55 16.51
N MET A 141 -9.69 0.92 16.57
CA MET A 141 -8.86 0.66 15.41
C MET A 141 -9.47 -0.46 14.56
N PRO A 142 -9.54 -0.32 13.22
CA PRO A 142 -10.10 -1.34 12.35
C PRO A 142 -9.13 -2.48 12.03
N GLY A 143 -7.88 -2.40 12.49
CA GLY A 143 -6.87 -3.41 12.21
C GLY A 143 -5.62 -3.26 13.05
N LEU A 144 -4.74 -4.25 12.84
CA LEU A 144 -3.44 -4.37 13.49
C LEU A 144 -2.34 -4.50 12.44
N ARG A 145 -1.14 -4.01 12.74
CA ARG A 145 0.07 -4.17 11.93
C ARG A 145 1.16 -4.80 12.76
N ILE A 146 1.67 -5.95 12.31
CA ILE A 146 2.76 -6.67 12.94
C ILE A 146 4.02 -6.61 12.08
N TYR A 147 5.18 -6.67 12.77
CA TYR A 147 6.50 -6.48 12.17
C TYR A 147 7.41 -7.69 12.48
N PRO A 148 7.14 -8.88 11.89
CA PRO A 148 7.97 -10.06 12.12
C PRO A 148 9.43 -9.79 11.80
N GLY A 149 10.33 -10.28 12.63
CA GLY A 149 11.78 -10.07 12.50
C GLY A 149 12.29 -8.75 13.07
N TYR A 150 11.54 -7.65 12.99
CA TYR A 150 11.84 -6.43 13.75
C TYR A 150 11.40 -6.57 15.21
N GLN A 151 10.19 -7.04 15.42
CA GLN A 151 9.75 -7.55 16.71
C GLN A 151 10.34 -8.95 16.91
N PRO A 152 10.65 -9.38 18.16
CA PRO A 152 11.39 -10.63 18.42
C PRO A 152 10.52 -11.89 18.25
N PHE A 153 9.81 -11.99 17.14
CA PHE A 153 9.06 -13.16 16.70
C PHE A 153 9.07 -13.29 15.18
N ASP A 154 8.81 -14.47 14.68
CA ASP A 154 8.56 -14.77 13.27
C ASP A 154 7.12 -15.27 13.05
N LEU A 155 6.72 -15.51 11.79
CA LEU A 155 5.38 -15.98 11.46
C LEU A 155 5.10 -17.43 11.89
N GLY A 156 6.13 -18.19 12.29
CA GLY A 156 6.00 -19.51 12.91
C GLY A 156 5.76 -19.48 14.42
N HIS A 157 5.66 -18.30 15.03
CA HIS A 157 5.39 -18.17 16.46
C HIS A 157 4.08 -18.88 16.86
N PRO A 158 4.05 -19.68 17.96
CA PRO A 158 2.88 -20.47 18.35
C PRO A 158 1.58 -19.66 18.50
N ALA A 159 1.67 -18.38 18.90
CA ALA A 159 0.51 -17.50 19.03
C ALA A 159 -0.01 -16.95 17.70
N MET A 160 0.65 -17.18 16.56
CA MET A 160 0.27 -16.60 15.28
C MET A 160 -1.13 -17.03 14.82
N GLU A 161 -1.44 -18.32 14.97
CA GLU A 161 -2.77 -18.85 14.68
C GLU A 161 -3.85 -18.21 15.55
N SER A 162 -3.57 -18.05 16.85
CA SER A 162 -4.48 -17.40 17.80
C SER A 162 -4.71 -15.94 17.45
N LEU A 163 -3.66 -15.21 17.02
CA LEU A 163 -3.79 -13.82 16.55
C LEU A 163 -4.70 -13.74 15.33
N VAL A 164 -4.51 -14.59 14.31
CA VAL A 164 -5.33 -14.60 13.10
C VAL A 164 -6.80 -14.90 13.43
N LYS A 165 -7.08 -15.88 14.30
CA LYS A 165 -8.44 -16.20 14.79
C LYS A 165 -9.05 -15.00 15.53
N MET A 166 -8.31 -14.43 16.47
CA MET A 166 -8.78 -13.30 17.29
C MET A 166 -9.09 -12.05 16.44
N THR A 167 -8.29 -11.78 15.41
CA THR A 167 -8.56 -10.68 14.47
C THR A 167 -9.77 -10.97 13.58
N ALA A 168 -9.93 -12.22 13.12
CA ALA A 168 -11.08 -12.63 12.33
C ALA A 168 -12.40 -12.52 13.10
N GLU A 169 -12.44 -12.97 14.35
CA GLU A 169 -13.61 -12.87 15.24
C GLU A 169 -14.06 -11.42 15.49
N ARG A 170 -13.10 -10.48 15.55
CA ARG A 170 -13.35 -9.05 15.74
C ARG A 170 -13.54 -8.27 14.44
N GLY A 171 -13.43 -8.93 13.29
CA GLY A 171 -13.51 -8.28 11.98
C GLY A 171 -12.36 -7.34 11.66
N LEU A 172 -11.25 -7.43 12.43
CA LEU A 172 -10.05 -6.63 12.25
C LEU A 172 -9.27 -7.06 11.02
N ILE A 173 -8.59 -6.10 10.40
CA ILE A 173 -7.62 -6.36 9.33
C ILE A 173 -6.26 -6.59 9.98
N LEU A 174 -5.61 -7.71 9.67
CA LEU A 174 -4.24 -7.98 10.07
C LEU A 174 -3.28 -7.63 8.93
N GLN A 175 -2.50 -6.59 9.11
CA GLN A 175 -1.41 -6.22 8.21
C GLN A 175 -0.10 -6.88 8.67
N VAL A 176 0.55 -7.62 7.77
CA VAL A 176 1.79 -8.35 8.03
C VAL A 176 2.91 -7.76 7.19
N VAL A 177 3.95 -7.24 7.83
CA VAL A 177 5.09 -6.59 7.18
C VAL A 177 6.16 -7.60 6.80
N PHE A 178 6.54 -7.67 5.51
CA PHE A 178 7.57 -8.56 4.98
C PHE A 178 8.96 -7.92 4.83
N GLY A 179 9.15 -6.74 5.33
CA GLY A 179 10.42 -6.03 5.34
C GLY A 179 10.22 -4.53 5.08
N MET A 180 10.90 -3.70 5.86
CA MET A 180 10.73 -2.25 5.78
C MET A 180 11.67 -1.61 4.76
N GLU A 181 12.86 -2.15 4.59
CA GLU A 181 13.91 -1.63 3.71
C GLU A 181 14.58 -2.74 2.91
N ASP A 182 15.30 -2.36 1.88
CA ASP A 182 16.20 -3.26 1.16
C ASP A 182 17.35 -3.67 2.10
N PRO A 183 17.69 -4.96 2.22
CA PRO A 183 18.79 -5.41 3.08
C PRO A 183 20.13 -4.72 2.80
N ARG A 184 20.36 -4.26 1.56
CA ARG A 184 21.59 -3.54 1.17
C ARG A 184 21.75 -2.17 1.81
N VAL A 185 20.65 -1.58 2.31
CA VAL A 185 20.64 -0.26 2.95
C VAL A 185 20.28 -0.32 4.43
N HIS A 186 20.19 -1.51 4.99
CA HIS A 186 19.95 -1.68 6.42
C HIS A 186 21.04 -1.01 7.24
N HIS A 187 20.63 -0.38 8.33
CA HIS A 187 21.58 0.10 9.33
C HIS A 187 22.36 -1.11 9.92
N PRO A 188 23.68 -1.01 10.17
CA PRO A 188 24.50 -2.16 10.63
C PRO A 188 24.00 -2.82 11.92
N THR A 189 23.22 -2.11 12.75
CA THR A 189 22.63 -2.66 13.98
C THR A 189 21.32 -3.40 13.76
N ILE A 190 20.73 -3.34 12.55
CA ILE A 190 19.53 -4.10 12.21
C ILE A 190 19.93 -5.50 11.81
N ASN A 191 19.43 -6.48 12.55
CA ASN A 191 19.55 -7.89 12.20
C ASN A 191 18.16 -8.48 11.96
N VAL A 192 17.59 -8.20 10.79
CA VAL A 192 16.27 -8.72 10.39
C VAL A 192 16.48 -9.71 9.26
N GLY A 193 16.18 -10.96 9.55
CA GLY A 193 16.17 -12.04 8.55
C GLY A 193 14.97 -11.95 7.59
N PRO A 194 14.97 -12.75 6.52
CA PRO A 194 13.82 -12.86 5.63
C PRO A 194 12.62 -13.44 6.37
N VAL A 195 11.44 -12.88 6.12
CA VAL A 195 10.18 -13.38 6.68
C VAL A 195 9.68 -14.54 5.82
N THR A 196 9.55 -15.72 6.42
CA THR A 196 9.02 -16.92 5.75
C THR A 196 7.49 -16.86 5.69
N PHE A 197 6.92 -17.05 4.51
CA PHE A 197 5.49 -16.87 4.26
C PHE A 197 4.62 -18.08 4.66
N ALA A 198 5.11 -19.31 4.46
CA ALA A 198 4.33 -20.54 4.65
C ALA A 198 3.60 -20.65 6.03
N PRO A 199 4.19 -20.25 7.17
CA PRO A 199 3.48 -20.29 8.44
C PRO A 199 2.25 -19.37 8.49
N LEU A 200 2.29 -18.20 7.83
CA LEU A 200 1.11 -17.33 7.71
C LEU A 200 -0.02 -17.99 6.95
N LEU A 201 0.31 -18.69 5.85
CA LEU A 201 -0.66 -19.44 5.08
C LEU A 201 -1.35 -20.49 5.94
N GLN A 202 -0.61 -21.23 6.75
CA GLN A 202 -1.18 -22.22 7.69
C GLN A 202 -2.11 -21.55 8.73
N ALA A 203 -1.71 -20.40 9.28
CA ALA A 203 -2.55 -19.66 10.22
C ALA A 203 -3.86 -19.19 9.58
N VAL A 204 -3.82 -18.71 8.31
CA VAL A 204 -5.03 -18.30 7.57
C VAL A 204 -5.93 -19.47 7.24
N GLN A 205 -5.39 -20.65 6.98
CA GLN A 205 -6.19 -21.88 6.78
C GLN A 205 -7.08 -22.21 7.98
N SER A 206 -6.63 -21.90 9.20
CA SER A 206 -7.41 -22.12 10.43
C SER A 206 -8.52 -21.06 10.64
N ALA A 207 -8.46 -19.94 9.95
CA ALA A 207 -9.47 -18.87 9.99
C ALA A 207 -9.71 -18.28 8.59
N PRO A 208 -10.42 -18.98 7.69
CA PRO A 208 -10.56 -18.61 6.27
C PRO A 208 -11.24 -17.25 6.01
N ASN A 209 -11.95 -16.73 7.01
CA ASN A 209 -12.62 -15.43 6.96
C ASN A 209 -11.74 -14.26 7.40
N ALA A 210 -10.52 -14.53 7.89
CA ALA A 210 -9.59 -13.51 8.31
C ALA A 210 -9.31 -12.52 7.18
N LYS A 211 -9.25 -11.24 7.54
CA LYS A 211 -8.82 -10.16 6.65
C LYS A 211 -7.32 -9.97 6.84
N VAL A 212 -6.53 -10.36 5.86
CA VAL A 212 -5.07 -10.28 5.95
C VAL A 212 -4.50 -9.51 4.77
N GLU A 213 -3.70 -8.50 5.05
CA GLU A 213 -2.98 -7.70 4.08
C GLU A 213 -1.47 -7.92 4.20
N LEU A 214 -0.83 -8.32 3.11
CA LEU A 214 0.62 -8.42 3.02
C LEU A 214 1.20 -7.05 2.66
N LEU A 215 2.02 -6.48 3.54
CA LEU A 215 2.73 -5.25 3.28
C LEU A 215 4.17 -5.54 2.84
N HIS A 216 4.63 -4.82 1.82
CA HIS A 216 5.99 -4.94 1.29
C HIS A 216 6.34 -6.34 0.75
N PHE A 217 5.36 -7.12 0.38
CA PHE A 217 5.57 -8.45 -0.19
C PHE A 217 5.89 -8.34 -1.69
N SER A 218 7.05 -8.84 -2.10
CA SER A 218 7.50 -8.77 -3.50
C SER A 218 7.02 -9.95 -4.37
N GLY A 219 6.49 -11.00 -3.76
CA GLY A 219 6.12 -12.24 -4.46
C GLY A 219 7.28 -13.13 -4.90
N SER A 220 8.52 -12.70 -4.65
CA SER A 220 9.72 -13.42 -5.12
C SER A 220 9.92 -14.73 -4.38
N GLY A 221 10.05 -15.83 -5.14
CA GLY A 221 10.43 -17.14 -4.61
C GLY A 221 9.36 -17.91 -3.82
N GLN A 222 8.11 -17.40 -3.76
CA GLN A 222 7.01 -18.01 -3.00
C GLN A 222 5.70 -18.00 -3.79
N SER A 223 5.77 -18.33 -5.08
CA SER A 223 4.65 -18.20 -6.03
C SER A 223 3.46 -19.09 -5.71
N ASP A 224 3.70 -20.32 -5.27
CA ASP A 224 2.64 -21.31 -5.03
C ASP A 224 1.88 -20.98 -3.73
N ASP A 225 2.61 -20.64 -2.67
CA ASP A 225 2.03 -20.21 -1.40
C ASP A 225 1.20 -18.93 -1.58
N LEU A 226 1.70 -17.95 -2.36
CA LEU A 226 0.96 -16.73 -2.67
C LEU A 226 -0.31 -17.04 -3.45
N SER A 227 -0.23 -17.91 -4.45
CA SER A 227 -1.40 -18.30 -5.24
C SER A 227 -2.46 -18.96 -4.36
N GLN A 228 -2.07 -19.84 -3.47
CA GLN A 228 -2.96 -20.48 -2.50
C GLN A 228 -3.54 -19.44 -1.50
N PHE A 229 -2.73 -18.54 -0.97
CA PHE A 229 -3.18 -17.48 -0.08
C PHE A 229 -4.23 -16.57 -0.73
N MET A 230 -4.07 -16.24 -2.01
CA MET A 230 -5.01 -15.41 -2.75
C MET A 230 -6.35 -16.11 -3.09
N THR A 231 -6.50 -17.40 -2.79
CA THR A 231 -7.80 -18.09 -2.89
C THR A 231 -8.74 -17.70 -1.76
N TYR A 232 -8.24 -17.27 -0.60
CA TYR A 232 -9.05 -16.80 0.51
C TYR A 232 -9.64 -15.42 0.18
N ARG A 233 -10.94 -15.26 0.48
CA ARG A 233 -11.71 -14.09 0.02
C ARG A 233 -11.17 -12.73 0.48
N ASN A 234 -10.63 -12.65 1.68
CA ASN A 234 -10.26 -11.40 2.35
C ASN A 234 -8.75 -11.22 2.46
N THR A 235 -7.96 -11.97 1.70
CA THR A 235 -6.51 -11.82 1.63
C THR A 235 -6.14 -10.89 0.49
N VAL A 236 -5.25 -9.94 0.75
CA VAL A 236 -4.82 -8.90 -0.18
C VAL A 236 -3.35 -8.58 0.01
N MET A 237 -2.75 -7.84 -0.91
CA MET A 237 -1.39 -7.30 -0.77
C MET A 237 -1.30 -5.88 -1.31
N ASP A 238 -0.36 -5.12 -0.78
CA ASP A 238 -0.04 -3.80 -1.29
C ASP A 238 0.96 -3.83 -2.46
N ILE A 239 1.02 -2.73 -3.20
CA ILE A 239 1.95 -2.60 -4.33
C ILE A 239 3.29 -1.96 -3.96
N SER A 240 3.54 -1.62 -2.69
CA SER A 240 4.68 -0.79 -2.27
C SER A 240 6.04 -1.35 -2.70
N ARG A 241 6.23 -2.67 -2.65
CA ARG A 241 7.48 -3.36 -2.99
C ARG A 241 7.44 -4.12 -4.31
N LEU A 242 6.43 -3.90 -5.14
CA LEU A 242 6.46 -4.37 -6.52
C LEU A 242 7.43 -3.48 -7.31
N GLU A 243 8.58 -4.00 -7.69
CA GLU A 243 9.66 -3.23 -8.29
C GLU A 243 9.86 -3.58 -9.77
N GLY A 244 10.40 -2.63 -10.52
CA GLY A 244 10.68 -2.75 -11.95
C GLY A 244 9.53 -2.25 -12.84
N ASN A 245 9.87 -2.00 -14.10
CA ASN A 245 8.95 -1.45 -15.09
C ASN A 245 7.76 -2.41 -15.34
N GLY A 246 6.55 -1.90 -15.29
CA GLY A 246 5.32 -2.68 -15.47
C GLY A 246 5.06 -3.73 -14.38
N ALA A 247 5.61 -3.56 -13.17
CA ALA A 247 5.57 -4.58 -12.11
C ALA A 247 4.14 -4.97 -11.71
N VAL A 248 3.22 -4.01 -11.62
CA VAL A 248 1.80 -4.29 -11.29
C VAL A 248 1.14 -5.08 -12.42
N GLY A 249 1.37 -4.69 -13.67
CA GLY A 249 0.86 -5.41 -14.85
C GLY A 249 1.37 -6.86 -14.93
N ARG A 250 2.63 -7.12 -14.57
CA ARG A 250 3.17 -8.48 -14.47
C ARG A 250 2.45 -9.28 -13.38
N MET A 251 2.24 -8.68 -12.21
CA MET A 251 1.60 -9.34 -11.08
C MET A 251 0.17 -9.79 -11.41
N ILE A 252 -0.60 -9.00 -12.12
CA ILE A 252 -1.97 -9.36 -12.52
C ILE A 252 -2.01 -10.18 -13.83
N GLY A 253 -0.86 -10.43 -14.47
CA GLY A 253 -0.79 -11.20 -15.72
C GLY A 253 -1.18 -10.42 -16.98
N SER A 254 -1.23 -9.09 -16.95
CA SER A 254 -1.45 -8.23 -18.14
C SER A 254 -0.25 -8.21 -19.09
N ILE A 255 0.93 -8.59 -18.61
CA ILE A 255 2.15 -8.74 -19.43
C ILE A 255 2.44 -10.22 -19.58
N THR A 256 2.39 -10.73 -20.81
CA THR A 256 2.64 -12.15 -21.13
C THR A 256 4.14 -12.47 -21.12
N GLY A 257 4.46 -13.74 -20.86
CA GLY A 257 5.82 -14.29 -21.05
C GLY A 257 6.70 -14.32 -19.80
N LEU A 258 6.22 -13.92 -18.65
CA LEU A 258 6.94 -14.06 -17.39
C LEU A 258 6.20 -15.00 -16.42
N PRO A 259 6.87 -16.05 -15.89
CA PRO A 259 6.32 -16.87 -14.84
C PRO A 259 6.26 -16.05 -13.56
N SER A 260 5.10 -15.60 -13.17
CA SER A 260 4.87 -14.96 -11.87
C SER A 260 3.54 -15.49 -11.32
N ALA A 261 3.46 -15.61 -9.99
CA ALA A 261 2.20 -15.84 -9.33
C ALA A 261 1.22 -14.76 -9.79
N ARG A 262 0.09 -15.18 -10.36
CA ARG A 262 -0.95 -14.24 -10.77
C ARG A 262 -1.79 -13.87 -9.56
N VAL A 263 -1.77 -12.61 -9.21
CA VAL A 263 -2.63 -12.05 -8.18
C VAL A 263 -3.83 -11.39 -8.87
N PRO A 264 -5.06 -11.78 -8.54
CA PRO A 264 -6.25 -11.10 -9.08
C PRO A 264 -6.20 -9.60 -8.76
N VAL A 265 -6.62 -8.76 -9.70
CA VAL A 265 -6.60 -7.29 -9.51
C VAL A 265 -7.35 -6.86 -8.26
N GLU A 266 -8.42 -7.58 -7.89
CA GLU A 266 -9.25 -7.35 -6.70
C GLU A 266 -8.49 -7.60 -5.38
N ARG A 267 -7.30 -8.18 -5.45
CA ARG A 267 -6.44 -8.48 -4.30
C ARG A 267 -5.29 -7.51 -4.15
N LEU A 268 -5.13 -6.55 -5.07
CA LEU A 268 -4.09 -5.54 -4.98
C LEU A 268 -4.65 -4.25 -4.37
N LEU A 269 -3.89 -3.67 -3.43
CA LEU A 269 -4.20 -2.40 -2.79
C LEU A 269 -3.11 -1.39 -3.09
N PHE A 270 -3.48 -0.11 -3.16
CA PHE A 270 -2.50 0.96 -3.20
C PHE A 270 -1.84 1.11 -1.84
N GLY A 271 -0.54 0.90 -1.77
CA GLY A 271 0.30 1.17 -0.61
C GLY A 271 1.56 1.90 -1.05
N SER A 272 1.87 3.03 -0.41
CA SER A 272 3.04 3.83 -0.77
C SER A 272 4.28 3.50 0.04
N HIS A 273 4.12 2.97 1.25
CA HIS A 273 5.18 2.89 2.26
C HIS A 273 5.74 4.27 2.66
N ALA A 274 4.92 5.31 2.55
CA ALA A 274 5.32 6.65 3.00
C ALA A 274 5.48 6.69 4.54
N PRO A 275 6.45 7.44 5.08
CA PRO A 275 7.41 8.32 4.43
C PRO A 275 8.74 7.66 4.01
N CYS A 276 8.92 6.34 4.17
CA CYS A 276 10.15 5.63 3.75
C CYS A 276 10.37 5.78 2.25
N PHE A 277 9.31 5.62 1.44
CA PHE A 277 9.32 5.89 0.02
C PHE A 277 8.45 7.11 -0.31
N PRO A 278 8.80 7.87 -1.34
CA PRO A 278 7.92 8.91 -1.87
C PRO A 278 6.62 8.30 -2.40
N VAL A 279 5.46 8.87 -2.05
CA VAL A 279 4.15 8.40 -2.55
C VAL A 279 4.07 8.37 -4.08
N GLU A 280 4.84 9.23 -4.73
CA GLU A 280 4.95 9.30 -6.19
C GLU A 280 5.44 8.00 -6.79
N THR A 281 6.28 7.23 -6.10
CA THR A 281 6.79 5.96 -6.63
C THR A 281 5.69 4.92 -6.80
N ALA A 282 4.73 4.86 -5.87
CA ALA A 282 3.58 3.97 -5.99
C ALA A 282 2.63 4.42 -7.12
N ILE A 283 2.44 5.73 -7.29
CA ILE A 283 1.64 6.29 -8.39
C ILE A 283 2.29 5.96 -9.75
N LEU A 284 3.61 6.13 -9.87
CA LEU A 284 4.34 5.84 -11.11
C LEU A 284 4.25 4.37 -11.50
N LYS A 285 4.29 3.44 -10.55
CA LYS A 285 4.09 2.00 -10.81
C LYS A 285 2.76 1.71 -11.49
N LEU A 286 1.69 2.41 -11.09
CA LEU A 286 0.38 2.26 -11.74
C LEU A 286 0.39 2.85 -13.15
N ILE A 287 1.01 4.02 -13.35
CA ILE A 287 1.09 4.68 -14.66
C ILE A 287 1.92 3.87 -15.66
N GLU A 288 3.02 3.25 -15.20
CA GLU A 288 3.90 2.44 -16.04
C GLU A 288 3.35 1.04 -16.35
N SER A 289 2.32 0.61 -15.64
CA SER A 289 1.69 -0.70 -15.85
C SER A 289 0.54 -0.58 -16.83
N PRO A 290 0.36 -1.54 -17.76
CA PRO A 290 -0.74 -1.55 -18.72
C PRO A 290 -2.06 -1.94 -18.02
N LEU A 291 -2.61 -1.01 -17.26
CA LEU A 291 -3.87 -1.14 -16.52
C LEU A 291 -4.97 -0.38 -17.26
N ASP A 292 -6.15 -0.97 -17.35
CA ASP A 292 -7.34 -0.23 -17.75
C ASP A 292 -7.87 0.66 -16.62
N ALA A 293 -8.85 1.52 -16.94
CA ALA A 293 -9.40 2.46 -15.96
C ALA A 293 -10.07 1.78 -14.77
N GLN A 294 -10.72 0.61 -14.98
CA GLN A 294 -11.39 -0.15 -13.94
C GLN A 294 -10.36 -0.80 -13.00
N GLN A 295 -9.32 -1.42 -13.55
CA GLN A 295 -8.22 -2.00 -12.77
C GLN A 295 -7.51 -0.93 -11.92
N LEU A 296 -7.25 0.23 -12.52
CA LEU A 296 -6.64 1.37 -11.85
C LEU A 296 -7.49 1.84 -10.66
N GLN A 297 -8.80 2.03 -10.88
CA GLN A 297 -9.74 2.45 -9.84
C GLN A 297 -9.86 1.41 -8.74
N ALA A 298 -9.91 0.11 -9.09
CA ALA A 298 -9.95 -0.98 -8.13
C ALA A 298 -8.75 -0.95 -7.18
N ILE A 299 -7.53 -0.85 -7.71
CA ILE A 299 -6.29 -0.82 -6.90
C ILE A 299 -6.21 0.46 -6.07
N MET A 300 -6.55 1.61 -6.65
CA MET A 300 -6.43 2.90 -5.97
C MET A 300 -7.43 3.08 -4.83
N GLN A 301 -8.61 2.48 -4.90
CA GLN A 301 -9.67 2.78 -3.94
C GLN A 301 -10.61 1.61 -3.62
N GLU A 302 -11.20 0.94 -4.62
CA GLU A 302 -12.36 0.09 -4.40
C GLU A 302 -12.01 -1.16 -3.59
N ASN A 303 -10.85 -1.76 -3.83
CA ASN A 303 -10.41 -2.95 -3.12
C ASN A 303 -10.20 -2.68 -1.62
N ALA A 304 -9.58 -1.55 -1.27
CA ALA A 304 -9.42 -1.12 0.11
C ALA A 304 -10.78 -0.83 0.76
N ARG A 305 -11.68 -0.17 0.02
CA ARG A 305 -13.03 0.14 0.50
C ARG A 305 -13.88 -1.11 0.74
N ARG A 306 -13.71 -2.15 -0.07
CA ARG A 306 -14.35 -3.47 0.14
C ARG A 306 -13.83 -4.14 1.41
N LEU A 307 -12.53 -4.05 1.69
CA LEU A 307 -11.92 -4.65 2.88
C LEU A 307 -12.34 -3.91 4.17
N LEU A 308 -12.37 -2.57 4.09
CA LEU A 308 -12.80 -1.66 5.15
C LEU A 308 -13.92 -0.74 4.64
N PRO A 309 -15.19 -1.20 4.67
CA PRO A 309 -16.31 -0.34 4.34
C PRO A 309 -16.41 0.83 5.33
N ARG A 310 -16.75 2.00 4.82
CA ARG A 310 -17.15 3.14 5.65
C ARG A 310 -18.65 3.43 5.45
N ALA A 311 -19.30 3.69 6.57
CA ALA A 311 -20.68 4.19 6.55
C ALA A 311 -20.75 5.60 5.93
#